data_147938fabbb88e17472b86475f4b1848
#
_entry.id   147938fabbb88e17472b86475f4b1848
#
_cell.length_a   1.000
_cell.length_b   1.000
_cell.length_c   1.000
_cell.angle_alpha   90.00
_cell.angle_beta   90.00
_cell.angle_gamma   90.00
#
_symmetry.space_group_name_H-M   'P 1'
#
loop_
_entity.id
_entity.type
_entity.pdbx_description
1 polymer ?
#
loop_
_entity_poly.entity_id
_entity_poly.type
_entity_poly.pdbx_seq_one_letter_code
_entity_poly.pdbx_strand_id
1 'polypeptide(L)'
;MTGLRRRAWLVATTALALTLTACGNAQERTLCRQYEDLQDAVAEVENLDPETATAADALELVENVMVQLDQFQAEADGLYDQAVSNLNFALTELRQVTFDLGDEGLEVAQPLMQDSLDASVTAYNALKERLDVVCGTD
;
A
#
# COMPACT_ATOMS: atom_id res chain seq x y z
N MET A 1 44.72 -3.99 64.60
CA MET A 1 45.68 -4.00 63.51
C MET A 1 45.07 -4.84 62.39
N THR A 2 44.05 -4.33 61.81
CA THR A 2 43.23 -5.12 60.87
C THR A 2 42.89 -4.24 59.68
N GLY A 3 43.54 -4.55 58.56
CA GLY A 3 43.29 -3.89 57.28
C GLY A 3 42.02 -4.44 56.64
N LEU A 4 40.99 -3.68 56.64
CA LEU A 4 39.78 -3.98 55.85
C LEU A 4 40.02 -3.61 54.38
N ARG A 5 40.29 -4.63 53.55
CA ARG A 5 40.22 -4.46 52.10
C ARG A 5 38.76 -4.51 51.64
N ARG A 6 38.20 -3.36 51.38
CA ARG A 6 36.93 -3.24 50.64
C ARG A 6 37.21 -3.56 49.16
N ARG A 7 36.79 -4.71 48.72
CA ARG A 7 36.72 -5.04 47.30
C ARG A 7 35.46 -4.37 46.72
N ALA A 8 35.69 -3.33 45.95
CA ALA A 8 34.65 -2.72 45.14
C ALA A 8 34.32 -3.71 44.01
N TRP A 9 33.12 -4.23 44.04
CA TRP A 9 32.55 -4.94 42.90
C TRP A 9 31.97 -3.92 41.95
N LEU A 10 32.67 -3.69 40.85
CA LEU A 10 32.14 -2.97 39.70
C LEU A 10 31.17 -3.92 39.00
N VAL A 11 29.90 -3.66 39.20
CA VAL A 11 28.82 -4.24 38.40
C VAL A 11 28.86 -3.54 37.06
N ALA A 12 29.47 -4.18 36.07
CA ALA A 12 29.33 -3.79 34.68
C ALA A 12 27.92 -4.21 34.20
N THR A 13 26.97 -3.34 34.35
CA THR A 13 25.68 -3.48 33.67
C THR A 13 25.88 -3.14 32.20
N THR A 14 26.13 -4.16 31.41
CA THR A 14 26.11 -4.09 29.96
C THR A 14 24.69 -3.72 29.48
N ALA A 15 24.55 -2.49 29.02
CA ALA A 15 23.39 -2.03 28.30
C ALA A 15 23.32 -2.76 26.93
N LEU A 16 22.61 -3.87 26.91
CA LEU A 16 22.32 -4.67 25.72
C LEU A 16 20.82 -4.55 25.38
N ALA A 17 20.37 -3.33 25.08
CA ALA A 17 18.95 -3.11 24.81
C ALA A 17 18.67 -2.09 23.69
N LEU A 18 19.51 -2.01 22.66
CA LEU A 18 19.28 -0.99 21.59
C LEU A 18 19.33 -1.52 20.15
N THR A 19 19.27 -2.83 19.90
CA THR A 19 19.39 -3.35 18.54
C THR A 19 18.09 -3.91 17.95
N LEU A 20 16.99 -3.94 18.69
CA LEU A 20 15.71 -4.52 18.20
C LEU A 20 14.77 -3.53 17.52
N THR A 21 14.99 -2.22 17.66
CA THR A 21 14.11 -1.19 17.07
C THR A 21 14.50 -0.79 15.65
N ALA A 22 15.71 -1.07 15.18
CA ALA A 22 16.19 -0.67 13.86
C ALA A 22 15.62 -1.53 12.72
N CYS A 23 15.36 -2.83 12.95
CA CYS A 23 14.82 -3.73 11.91
C CYS A 23 13.33 -3.49 11.63
N GLY A 24 12.51 -3.22 12.65
CA GLY A 24 11.10 -2.90 12.51
C GLY A 24 10.86 -1.61 11.71
N ASN A 25 11.66 -0.55 11.99
CA ASN A 25 11.54 0.73 11.29
C ASN A 25 11.96 0.67 9.82
N ALA A 26 12.90 -0.19 9.44
CA ALA A 26 13.33 -0.33 8.04
C ALA A 26 12.25 -1.00 7.19
N GLN A 27 11.63 -2.06 7.69
CA GLN A 27 10.54 -2.76 7.01
C GLN A 27 9.29 -1.88 6.89
N GLU A 28 8.93 -1.18 7.97
CA GLU A 28 7.83 -0.23 7.98
C GLU A 28 8.03 0.90 6.97
N ARG A 29 9.23 1.46 6.86
CA ARG A 29 9.55 2.47 5.85
C ARG A 29 9.41 1.95 4.43
N THR A 30 9.83 0.72 4.17
CA THR A 30 9.68 0.10 2.86
C THR A 30 8.21 -0.12 2.53
N LEU A 31 7.43 -0.63 3.48
CA LEU A 31 6.00 -0.81 3.34
C LEU A 31 5.29 0.52 3.05
N CYS A 32 5.59 1.56 3.81
CA CYS A 32 4.96 2.87 3.62
C CYS A 32 5.36 3.53 2.30
N ARG A 33 6.57 3.29 1.80
CA ARG A 33 6.97 3.73 0.46
C ARG A 33 6.17 3.02 -0.62
N GLN A 34 6.00 1.69 -0.51
CA GLN A 34 5.15 0.94 -1.45
C GLN A 34 3.70 1.40 -1.41
N TYR A 35 3.23 1.80 -0.24
CA TYR A 35 1.92 2.40 -0.10
C TYR A 35 1.82 3.77 -0.78
N GLU A 36 2.84 4.62 -0.68
CA GLU A 36 2.90 5.89 -1.41
C GLU A 36 2.87 5.66 -2.93
N ASP A 37 3.66 4.70 -3.44
CA ASP A 37 3.65 4.33 -4.85
C ASP A 37 2.27 3.85 -5.32
N LEU A 38 1.57 3.09 -4.48
CA LEU A 38 0.19 2.66 -4.74
C LEU A 38 -0.79 3.85 -4.77
N GLN A 39 -0.65 4.78 -3.82
CA GLN A 39 -1.47 6.01 -3.78
C GLN A 39 -1.27 6.86 -5.03
N ASP A 40 -0.03 7.02 -5.48
CA ASP A 40 0.29 7.75 -6.71
C ASP A 40 -0.35 7.10 -7.93
N ALA A 41 -0.27 5.78 -8.06
CA ALA A 41 -0.91 5.05 -9.15
C ALA A 41 -2.45 5.19 -9.14
N VAL A 42 -3.08 5.16 -7.97
CA VAL A 42 -4.54 5.40 -7.83
C VAL A 42 -4.88 6.85 -8.23
N ALA A 43 -4.08 7.82 -7.82
CA ALA A 43 -4.29 9.22 -8.16
C ALA A 43 -4.20 9.47 -9.68
N GLU A 44 -3.35 8.74 -10.40
CA GLU A 44 -3.30 8.82 -11.87
C GLU A 44 -4.62 8.38 -12.50
N VAL A 45 -5.25 7.32 -11.99
CA VAL A 45 -6.58 6.87 -12.45
C VAL A 45 -7.65 7.94 -12.17
N GLU A 46 -7.64 8.51 -10.96
CA GLU A 46 -8.61 9.53 -10.55
C GLU A 46 -8.47 10.84 -11.33
N ASN A 47 -7.28 11.15 -11.81
CA ASN A 47 -6.97 12.37 -12.57
C ASN A 47 -7.16 12.20 -14.10
N LEU A 48 -7.58 11.04 -14.58
CA LEU A 48 -7.90 10.85 -15.98
C LEU A 48 -9.02 11.80 -16.42
N ASP A 49 -8.76 12.52 -17.51
CA ASP A 49 -9.76 13.40 -18.09
C ASP A 49 -10.76 12.61 -18.95
N PRO A 50 -12.02 12.48 -18.52
CA PRO A 50 -12.99 11.69 -19.27
C PRO A 50 -13.33 12.25 -20.66
N GLU A 51 -13.06 13.54 -20.91
CA GLU A 51 -13.34 14.15 -22.21
C GLU A 51 -12.29 13.78 -23.28
N THR A 52 -11.05 13.44 -22.85
CA THR A 52 -9.94 13.19 -23.78
C THR A 52 -9.40 11.77 -23.72
N ALA A 53 -9.59 11.07 -22.61
CA ALA A 53 -9.11 9.70 -22.41
C ALA A 53 -10.05 8.64 -22.99
N THR A 54 -9.50 7.46 -23.24
CA THR A 54 -10.23 6.27 -23.69
C THR A 54 -10.26 5.21 -22.59
N ALA A 55 -11.10 4.17 -22.78
CA ALA A 55 -11.07 2.99 -21.91
C ALA A 55 -9.70 2.29 -21.94
N ALA A 56 -9.01 2.30 -23.08
CA ALA A 56 -7.65 1.76 -23.19
C ALA A 56 -6.63 2.53 -22.33
N ASP A 57 -6.74 3.86 -22.26
CA ASP A 57 -5.91 4.68 -21.36
C ASP A 57 -6.19 4.34 -19.88
N ALA A 58 -7.46 4.19 -19.52
CA ALA A 58 -7.87 3.76 -18.19
C ALA A 58 -7.35 2.35 -17.85
N LEU A 59 -7.38 1.44 -18.82
CA LEU A 59 -6.86 0.06 -18.65
C LEU A 59 -5.38 0.05 -18.27
N GLU A 60 -4.56 0.84 -18.98
CA GLU A 60 -3.13 0.96 -18.68
C GLU A 60 -2.88 1.42 -17.25
N LEU A 61 -3.64 2.40 -16.78
CA LEU A 61 -3.51 2.90 -15.39
C LEU A 61 -4.02 1.90 -14.35
N VAL A 62 -5.11 1.19 -14.62
CA VAL A 62 -5.61 0.12 -13.74
C VAL A 62 -4.58 -1.00 -13.63
N GLU A 63 -3.94 -1.40 -14.72
CA GLU A 63 -2.87 -2.39 -14.71
C GLU A 63 -1.65 -1.91 -13.89
N ASN A 64 -1.31 -0.62 -13.96
CA ASN A 64 -0.27 -0.05 -13.12
C ASN A 64 -0.64 -0.12 -11.62
N VAL A 65 -1.88 0.19 -11.25
CA VAL A 65 -2.37 0.02 -9.86
C VAL A 65 -2.21 -1.42 -9.39
N MET A 66 -2.54 -2.40 -10.24
CA MET A 66 -2.39 -3.82 -9.90
C MET A 66 -0.91 -4.21 -9.68
N VAL A 67 0.01 -3.68 -10.50
CA VAL A 67 1.45 -3.89 -10.32
C VAL A 67 1.94 -3.31 -8.99
N GLN A 68 1.52 -2.09 -8.64
CA GLN A 68 1.88 -1.48 -7.36
C GLN A 68 1.28 -2.24 -6.17
N LEU A 69 0.07 -2.76 -6.31
CA LEU A 69 -0.57 -3.59 -5.29
C LEU A 69 0.18 -4.90 -5.06
N ASP A 70 0.65 -5.55 -6.12
CA ASP A 70 1.46 -6.77 -6.02
C ASP A 70 2.80 -6.51 -5.31
N GLN A 71 3.45 -5.39 -5.60
CA GLN A 71 4.68 -4.98 -4.92
C GLN A 71 4.42 -4.68 -3.45
N PHE A 72 3.34 -3.97 -3.14
CA PHE A 72 2.92 -3.71 -1.76
C PHE A 72 2.64 -5.03 -1.01
N GLN A 73 1.94 -5.97 -1.62
CA GLN A 73 1.63 -7.27 -1.02
C GLN A 73 2.90 -8.06 -0.67
N ALA A 74 3.90 -8.03 -1.55
CA ALA A 74 5.18 -8.69 -1.31
C ALA A 74 5.91 -8.11 -0.09
N GLU A 75 5.86 -6.80 0.11
CA GLU A 75 6.48 -6.13 1.25
C GLU A 75 5.65 -6.28 2.55
N ALA A 76 4.33 -6.38 2.43
CA ALA A 76 3.42 -6.51 3.57
C ALA A 76 3.52 -7.87 4.28
N ASP A 77 4.08 -8.88 3.64
CA ASP A 77 4.33 -10.23 4.19
C ASP A 77 3.12 -10.82 4.93
N GLY A 78 1.96 -10.80 4.27
CA GLY A 78 0.71 -11.35 4.79
C GLY A 78 -0.08 -10.40 5.70
N LEU A 79 0.48 -9.26 6.06
CA LEU A 79 -0.20 -8.25 6.85
C LEU A 79 -1.38 -7.66 6.13
N TYR A 80 -2.30 -7.52 5.89
CA TYR A 80 -3.37 -6.90 5.08
C TYR A 80 -3.92 -7.82 3.99
N ASP A 81 -3.63 -9.11 4.01
CA ASP A 81 -4.01 -10.07 2.96
C ASP A 81 -5.48 -9.98 2.57
N GLN A 82 -6.37 -9.84 3.54
CA GLN A 82 -7.81 -9.75 3.26
C GLN A 82 -8.16 -8.47 2.48
N ALA A 83 -7.61 -7.33 2.90
CA ALA A 83 -7.89 -6.04 2.24
C ALA A 83 -7.24 -5.99 0.86
N VAL A 84 -6.02 -6.50 0.72
CA VAL A 84 -5.30 -6.61 -0.56
C VAL A 84 -6.05 -7.55 -1.51
N SER A 85 -6.51 -8.69 -1.04
CA SER A 85 -7.26 -9.66 -1.85
C SER A 85 -8.59 -9.08 -2.34
N ASN A 86 -9.30 -8.35 -1.49
CA ASN A 86 -10.55 -7.69 -1.88
C ASN A 86 -10.30 -6.62 -2.95
N LEU A 87 -9.25 -5.82 -2.80
CA LEU A 87 -8.89 -4.81 -3.78
C LEU A 87 -8.44 -5.45 -5.11
N ASN A 88 -7.62 -6.49 -5.06
CA ASN A 88 -7.16 -7.21 -6.25
C ASN A 88 -8.35 -7.82 -7.02
N PHE A 89 -9.33 -8.38 -6.31
CA PHE A 89 -10.53 -8.91 -6.94
C PHE A 89 -11.33 -7.79 -7.65
N ALA A 90 -11.57 -6.68 -6.97
CA ALA A 90 -12.31 -5.54 -7.55
C ALA A 90 -11.57 -4.93 -8.77
N LEU A 91 -10.24 -4.79 -8.68
CA LEU A 91 -9.41 -4.31 -9.80
C LEU A 91 -9.41 -5.28 -10.98
N THR A 92 -9.45 -6.59 -10.72
CA THR A 92 -9.55 -7.61 -11.78
C THR A 92 -10.86 -7.49 -12.54
N GLU A 93 -11.98 -7.27 -11.85
CA GLU A 93 -13.27 -7.02 -12.49
C GLU A 93 -13.27 -5.71 -13.28
N LEU A 94 -12.75 -4.64 -12.69
CA LEU A 94 -12.59 -3.34 -13.36
C LEU A 94 -11.74 -3.47 -14.63
N ARG A 95 -10.62 -4.16 -14.52
CA ARG A 95 -9.73 -4.43 -15.67
C ARG A 95 -10.47 -5.16 -16.79
N GLN A 96 -11.27 -6.18 -16.47
CA GLN A 96 -12.02 -6.95 -17.46
C GLN A 96 -13.04 -6.09 -18.17
N VAL A 97 -13.85 -5.34 -17.44
CA VAL A 97 -14.85 -4.43 -18.01
C VAL A 97 -14.19 -3.37 -18.90
N THR A 98 -13.08 -2.79 -18.44
CA THR A 98 -12.34 -1.77 -19.18
C THR A 98 -11.73 -2.34 -20.45
N PHE A 99 -11.20 -3.55 -20.39
CA PHE A 99 -10.66 -4.26 -21.57
C PHE A 99 -11.75 -4.52 -22.61
N ASP A 100 -12.94 -4.95 -22.19
CA ASP A 100 -14.06 -5.25 -23.10
C ASP A 100 -14.60 -3.98 -23.81
N LEU A 101 -14.38 -2.79 -23.23
CA LEU A 101 -14.75 -1.51 -23.82
C LEU A 101 -13.75 -1.01 -24.89
N GLY A 102 -12.53 -1.55 -24.92
CA GLY A 102 -11.53 -1.25 -25.96
C GLY A 102 -11.20 0.23 -26.08
N ASP A 103 -11.38 0.79 -27.27
CA ASP A 103 -11.04 2.20 -27.57
C ASP A 103 -12.19 3.18 -27.38
N GLU A 104 -13.26 2.78 -26.69
CA GLU A 104 -14.37 3.71 -26.37
C GLU A 104 -13.85 4.91 -25.57
N GLY A 105 -14.36 6.09 -25.90
CA GLY A 105 -14.07 7.30 -25.11
C GLY A 105 -14.54 7.13 -23.68
N LEU A 106 -13.75 7.62 -22.74
CA LEU A 106 -14.00 7.41 -21.32
C LEU A 106 -15.34 8.01 -20.86
N GLU A 107 -15.76 9.10 -21.45
CA GLU A 107 -17.07 9.70 -21.19
C GLU A 107 -18.24 8.73 -21.44
N VAL A 108 -18.13 7.90 -22.50
CA VAL A 108 -19.12 6.87 -22.84
C VAL A 108 -18.91 5.60 -22.02
N ALA A 109 -17.66 5.22 -21.79
CA ALA A 109 -17.27 4.00 -21.07
C ALA A 109 -17.55 4.08 -19.56
N GLN A 110 -17.35 5.24 -18.96
CA GLN A 110 -17.41 5.44 -17.50
C GLN A 110 -18.73 4.96 -16.87
N PRO A 111 -19.93 5.23 -17.40
CA PRO A 111 -21.16 4.69 -16.83
C PRO A 111 -21.23 3.17 -16.81
N LEU A 112 -20.58 2.51 -17.76
CA LEU A 112 -20.53 1.04 -17.88
C LEU A 112 -19.51 0.42 -16.90
N MET A 113 -18.54 1.21 -16.46
CA MET A 113 -17.50 0.82 -15.49
C MET A 113 -17.87 1.17 -14.04
N GLN A 114 -18.96 1.92 -13.83
CA GLN A 114 -19.26 2.57 -12.56
C GLN A 114 -19.30 1.60 -11.38
N ASP A 115 -19.98 0.46 -11.53
CA ASP A 115 -20.11 -0.53 -10.45
C ASP A 115 -18.75 -1.11 -10.05
N SER A 116 -17.89 -1.41 -11.03
CA SER A 116 -16.53 -1.93 -10.80
C SER A 116 -15.59 -0.87 -10.23
N LEU A 117 -15.75 0.39 -10.63
CA LEU A 117 -15.05 1.53 -10.06
C LEU A 117 -15.41 1.72 -8.59
N ASP A 118 -16.70 1.74 -8.27
CA ASP A 118 -17.19 1.92 -6.90
C ASP A 118 -16.72 0.78 -5.99
N ALA A 119 -16.73 -0.46 -6.50
CA ALA A 119 -16.18 -1.60 -5.77
C ALA A 119 -14.68 -1.46 -5.51
N SER A 120 -13.91 -1.01 -6.50
CA SER A 120 -12.47 -0.79 -6.38
C SER A 120 -12.15 0.34 -5.40
N VAL A 121 -12.87 1.45 -5.47
CA VAL A 121 -12.73 2.58 -4.52
C VAL A 121 -13.05 2.14 -3.09
N THR A 122 -14.13 1.39 -2.91
CA THR A 122 -14.52 0.86 -1.59
C THR A 122 -13.44 -0.05 -1.01
N ALA A 123 -12.91 -0.97 -1.81
CA ALA A 123 -11.84 -1.88 -1.38
C ALA A 123 -10.53 -1.14 -1.10
N TYR A 124 -10.18 -0.16 -1.94
CA TYR A 124 -9.00 0.68 -1.72
C TYR A 124 -9.11 1.50 -0.42
N ASN A 125 -10.25 2.12 -0.16
CA ASN A 125 -10.47 2.89 1.06
C ASN A 125 -10.38 2.02 2.31
N ALA A 126 -10.84 0.77 2.26
CA ALA A 126 -10.71 -0.17 3.37
C ALA A 126 -9.23 -0.53 3.66
N LEU A 127 -8.39 -0.65 2.63
CA LEU A 127 -6.95 -0.82 2.79
C LEU A 127 -6.30 0.47 3.31
N LYS A 128 -6.66 1.60 2.75
CA LYS A 128 -6.17 2.93 3.13
C LYS A 128 -6.39 3.23 4.61
N GLU A 129 -7.58 3.00 5.14
CA GLU A 129 -7.91 3.22 6.55
C GLU A 129 -6.97 2.45 7.50
N ARG A 130 -6.56 1.25 7.12
CA ARG A 130 -5.63 0.44 7.90
C ARG A 130 -4.20 0.94 7.82
N LEU A 131 -3.79 1.38 6.64
CA LEU A 131 -2.43 1.86 6.38
C LEU A 131 -2.19 3.27 6.91
N ASP A 132 -3.18 4.12 6.91
CA ASP A 132 -3.07 5.47 7.46
C ASP A 132 -2.78 5.45 8.98
N VAL A 133 -3.13 4.37 9.68
CA VAL A 133 -2.75 4.18 11.08
C VAL A 133 -1.25 3.92 11.25
N VAL A 134 -0.64 3.20 10.32
CA VAL A 134 0.78 2.79 10.36
C VAL A 134 1.67 3.78 9.63
N CYS A 135 1.25 4.21 8.46
CA CYS A 135 1.97 5.13 7.58
C CYS A 135 1.40 6.55 7.64
N GLY A 136 0.52 6.80 8.60
CA GLY A 136 -0.20 8.05 8.75
C GLY A 136 0.75 9.20 8.90
N THR A 137 0.48 10.15 8.08
CA THR A 137 1.21 11.39 7.98
C THR A 137 0.84 12.32 9.12
N ASP A 138 1.86 12.83 9.67
CA ASP A 138 1.76 14.05 10.44
C ASP A 138 1.30 15.24 9.57
#